data_9e17d6e62651c5e5700b1919a4464272
#
_entry.id   9e17d6e62651c5e5700b1919a4464272
#
_cell.length_a   1.000
_cell.length_b   1.000
_cell.length_c   1.000
_cell.angle_alpha   90.00
_cell.angle_beta   90.00
_cell.angle_gamma   90.00
#
_symmetry.space_group_name_H-M   'P 1'
#
loop_
_entity.id
_entity.type
_entity.pdbx_description
1 polymer ?
#
loop_
_entity_poly.entity_id
_entity_poly.type
_entity_poly.pdbx_seq_one_letter_code
_entity_poly.pdbx_strand_id
1 'polypeptide(L)'
;MRILNYIFFFVSISLFSCEDKCDYYRTYTTQKPIYAIKKDIRDSVDYVESREINNPGKLNYKDGFIFISEIGKGIHVIDNRNINNPVNIGFIILPGNYDIATKGNYLYADSYLDLVVFDISNLTFISEANRVEGVFENYYINQGLYSEELGIVV
;
A
#
# COMPACT_ATOMS: atom_id res chain seq x y z
N MET A 1 -8.80 -34.56 72.29
CA MET A 1 -9.79 -33.51 71.91
C MET A 1 -9.16 -32.15 71.60
N ARG A 2 -8.16 -31.67 72.36
CA ARG A 2 -7.52 -30.35 72.10
C ARG A 2 -6.72 -30.30 70.75
N ILE A 3 -6.00 -31.37 70.39
CA ILE A 3 -5.19 -31.43 69.16
C ILE A 3 -6.09 -31.40 67.93
N LEU A 4 -7.24 -32.01 67.95
CA LEU A 4 -8.20 -32.05 66.82
C LEU A 4 -8.77 -30.67 66.51
N ASN A 5 -8.98 -29.82 67.53
CA ASN A 5 -9.44 -28.47 67.38
C ASN A 5 -8.37 -27.54 66.74
N TYR A 6 -7.10 -27.76 67.00
CA TYR A 6 -5.99 -27.01 66.38
C TYR A 6 -5.82 -27.40 64.91
N ILE A 7 -5.98 -28.66 64.57
CA ILE A 7 -5.93 -29.15 63.18
C ILE A 7 -7.08 -28.52 62.39
N PHE A 8 -8.29 -28.48 62.95
CA PHE A 8 -9.46 -27.87 62.28
C PHE A 8 -9.31 -26.34 62.09
N PHE A 9 -8.70 -25.64 63.07
CA PHE A 9 -8.39 -24.23 62.96
C PHE A 9 -7.33 -23.92 61.92
N PHE A 10 -6.31 -24.76 61.79
CA PHE A 10 -5.24 -24.62 60.79
C PHE A 10 -5.74 -24.88 59.36
N VAL A 11 -6.61 -25.86 59.17
CA VAL A 11 -7.24 -26.17 57.86
C VAL A 11 -8.19 -25.06 57.43
N SER A 12 -8.88 -24.38 58.39
CA SER A 12 -9.78 -23.27 58.08
C SER A 12 -9.04 -22.02 57.59
N ILE A 13 -7.79 -21.79 57.98
CA ILE A 13 -6.98 -20.64 57.55
C ILE A 13 -6.44 -20.82 56.13
N SER A 14 -6.20 -22.08 55.66
CA SER A 14 -5.68 -22.38 54.31
C SER A 14 -6.72 -22.22 53.22
N LEU A 15 -8.00 -21.96 53.53
CA LEU A 15 -9.07 -21.75 52.55
C LEU A 15 -9.26 -20.28 52.10
N PHE A 16 -8.55 -19.33 52.69
CA PHE A 16 -8.50 -17.96 52.20
C PHE A 16 -7.40 -17.86 51.12
N SER A 17 -7.58 -18.56 50.02
CA SER A 17 -6.84 -18.26 48.78
C SER A 17 -7.37 -16.97 48.21
N CYS A 18 -6.58 -15.92 48.25
CA CYS A 18 -6.87 -14.66 47.58
C CYS A 18 -6.90 -14.97 46.05
N GLU A 19 -8.08 -14.91 45.43
CA GLU A 19 -8.17 -14.80 43.98
C GLU A 19 -7.71 -13.39 43.60
N ASP A 20 -6.42 -13.25 43.33
CA ASP A 20 -5.93 -12.06 42.63
C ASP A 20 -6.54 -12.08 41.23
N LYS A 21 -7.63 -11.34 41.04
CA LYS A 21 -8.12 -10.97 39.72
C LYS A 21 -7.07 -10.03 39.11
N CYS A 22 -6.04 -10.62 38.52
CA CYS A 22 -5.16 -9.88 37.63
C CYS A 22 -5.95 -9.52 36.38
N ASP A 23 -6.54 -8.33 36.36
CA ASP A 23 -7.05 -7.74 35.13
C ASP A 23 -5.87 -7.39 34.23
N TYR A 24 -5.45 -8.38 33.44
CA TYR A 24 -4.36 -8.23 32.50
C TYR A 24 -4.89 -7.59 31.21
N TYR A 25 -4.81 -6.27 31.13
CA TYR A 25 -5.13 -5.54 29.91
C TYR A 25 -3.96 -5.59 28.96
N ARG A 26 -4.13 -6.31 27.83
CA ARG A 26 -3.21 -6.22 26.69
C ARG A 26 -3.80 -5.24 25.70
N THR A 27 -3.11 -4.14 25.47
CA THR A 27 -3.42 -3.24 24.36
C THR A 27 -2.82 -3.82 23.09
N TYR A 28 -3.66 -4.15 22.13
CA TYR A 28 -3.23 -4.54 20.79
C TYR A 28 -3.50 -3.39 19.84
N THR A 29 -2.49 -2.99 19.08
CA THR A 29 -2.70 -2.14 17.91
C THR A 29 -3.11 -3.05 16.77
N THR A 30 -4.37 -2.97 16.33
CA THR A 30 -4.86 -3.65 15.14
C THR A 30 -4.94 -2.65 14.01
N GLN A 31 -4.35 -2.98 12.87
CA GLN A 31 -4.56 -2.21 11.64
C GLN A 31 -5.92 -2.63 11.07
N LYS A 32 -6.80 -1.65 10.92
CA LYS A 32 -8.08 -1.87 10.25
C LYS A 32 -7.87 -1.62 8.75
N PRO A 33 -8.11 -2.60 7.88
CA PRO A 33 -7.98 -2.39 6.45
C PRO A 33 -8.99 -1.33 5.97
N ILE A 34 -8.54 -0.46 5.09
CA ILE A 34 -9.37 0.49 4.35
C ILE A 34 -9.54 -0.10 2.95
N TYR A 35 -10.78 -0.14 2.47
CA TYR A 35 -11.11 -0.71 1.17
C TYR A 35 -11.50 0.39 0.19
N ALA A 36 -11.04 0.25 -1.06
CA ALA A 36 -11.46 1.07 -2.18
C ALA A 36 -12.07 0.21 -3.29
N ILE A 37 -13.05 0.74 -3.99
CA ILE A 37 -13.65 0.06 -5.14
C ILE A 37 -12.81 0.26 -6.40
N LYS A 38 -12.74 -0.74 -7.27
CA LYS A 38 -11.95 -0.73 -8.51
C LYS A 38 -12.23 0.51 -9.36
N LYS A 39 -13.50 0.90 -9.47
CA LYS A 39 -13.91 2.02 -10.29
C LYS A 39 -13.28 3.34 -9.84
N ASP A 40 -13.30 3.63 -8.55
CA ASP A 40 -12.78 4.90 -8.01
C ASP A 40 -11.26 5.01 -8.22
N ILE A 41 -10.55 3.87 -8.08
CA ILE A 41 -9.10 3.80 -8.36
C ILE A 41 -8.84 4.09 -9.84
N ARG A 42 -9.58 3.48 -10.76
CA ARG A 42 -9.42 3.67 -12.21
C ARG A 42 -9.76 5.08 -12.66
N ASP A 43 -10.83 5.65 -12.13
CA ASP A 43 -11.29 7.00 -12.45
C ASP A 43 -10.36 8.10 -11.89
N SER A 44 -9.49 7.77 -10.94
CA SER A 44 -8.54 8.71 -10.34
C SER A 44 -7.24 8.89 -11.13
N VAL A 45 -7.02 8.11 -12.20
CA VAL A 45 -5.81 8.20 -13.02
C VAL A 45 -5.81 9.49 -13.82
N ASP A 46 -4.75 10.29 -13.67
CA ASP A 46 -4.64 11.60 -14.34
C ASP A 46 -3.16 12.01 -14.48
N TYR A 47 -2.88 12.94 -15.41
CA TYR A 47 -1.57 13.57 -15.56
C TYR A 47 -1.66 15.03 -15.13
N VAL A 48 -0.89 15.38 -14.11
CA VAL A 48 -0.97 16.66 -13.43
C VAL A 48 0.39 17.34 -13.33
N GLU A 49 0.41 18.55 -12.80
CA GLU A 49 1.63 19.29 -12.50
C GLU A 49 2.59 18.49 -11.60
N SER A 50 3.88 18.78 -11.71
CA SER A 50 4.93 18.14 -10.92
C SER A 50 4.71 18.31 -9.42
N ARG A 51 5.12 17.29 -8.65
CA ARG A 51 5.05 17.25 -7.19
C ARG A 51 6.42 17.02 -6.60
N GLU A 52 6.55 17.25 -5.30
CA GLU A 52 7.73 16.86 -4.54
C GLU A 52 7.85 15.33 -4.47
N ILE A 53 9.08 14.81 -4.60
CA ILE A 53 9.40 13.39 -4.48
C ILE A 53 9.60 13.08 -2.99
N ASN A 54 8.76 12.22 -2.42
CA ASN A 54 8.79 11.91 -0.98
C ASN A 54 9.18 10.45 -0.69
N ASN A 55 8.61 9.50 -1.46
CA ASN A 55 8.84 8.06 -1.25
C ASN A 55 9.13 7.37 -2.59
N PRO A 56 10.33 7.63 -3.19
CA PRO A 56 10.66 7.10 -4.51
C PRO A 56 10.86 5.58 -4.48
N GLY A 57 10.34 4.92 -5.50
CA GLY A 57 10.48 3.50 -5.74
C GLY A 57 11.32 3.19 -6.97
N LYS A 58 10.72 2.50 -7.94
CA LYS A 58 11.36 2.11 -9.20
C LYS A 58 11.71 3.31 -10.07
N LEU A 59 12.89 3.25 -10.67
CA LEU A 59 13.36 4.23 -11.64
C LEU A 59 13.50 3.58 -13.03
N ASN A 60 13.04 4.27 -14.06
CA ASN A 60 13.25 3.91 -15.44
C ASN A 60 13.74 5.12 -16.24
N TYR A 61 14.80 4.93 -17.05
CA TYR A 61 15.35 5.97 -17.92
C TYR A 61 15.00 5.68 -19.39
N LYS A 62 14.55 6.71 -20.09
CA LYS A 62 14.27 6.62 -21.53
C LYS A 62 14.48 7.96 -22.24
N ASP A 63 15.32 7.98 -23.25
CA ASP A 63 15.49 9.09 -24.21
C ASP A 63 15.69 10.48 -23.55
N GLY A 64 16.48 10.52 -22.47
CA GLY A 64 16.75 11.75 -21.72
C GLY A 64 15.71 12.08 -20.64
N PHE A 65 14.72 11.22 -20.42
CA PHE A 65 13.73 11.38 -19.36
C PHE A 65 13.85 10.27 -18.31
N ILE A 66 13.54 10.63 -17.08
CA ILE A 66 13.52 9.71 -15.95
C ILE A 66 12.09 9.61 -15.44
N PHE A 67 11.60 8.38 -15.32
CA PHE A 67 10.33 8.05 -14.68
C PHE A 67 10.64 7.45 -13.32
N ILE A 68 10.05 7.99 -12.25
CA ILE A 68 10.26 7.49 -10.89
C ILE A 68 8.90 7.22 -10.26
N SER A 69 8.68 5.96 -9.83
CA SER A 69 7.50 5.63 -9.03
C SER A 69 7.53 6.38 -7.71
N GLU A 70 6.43 6.98 -7.32
CA GLU A 70 6.12 7.39 -5.95
C GLU A 70 5.27 6.27 -5.35
N ILE A 71 5.85 5.47 -4.46
CA ILE A 71 5.28 4.20 -3.98
C ILE A 71 3.82 4.35 -3.58
N GLY A 72 2.95 3.59 -4.23
CA GLY A 72 1.52 3.55 -4.00
C GLY A 72 0.71 4.74 -4.54
N LYS A 73 1.36 5.77 -5.15
CA LYS A 73 0.70 7.03 -5.53
C LYS A 73 0.76 7.38 -7.00
N GLY A 74 1.85 6.98 -7.71
CA GLY A 74 2.00 7.33 -9.12
C GLY A 74 3.44 7.46 -9.58
N ILE A 75 3.67 8.29 -10.62
CA ILE A 75 4.96 8.32 -11.33
C ILE A 75 5.36 9.76 -11.61
N HIS A 76 6.53 10.17 -11.15
CA HIS A 76 7.17 11.42 -11.53
C HIS A 76 7.78 11.33 -12.92
N VAL A 77 7.65 12.39 -13.70
CA VAL A 77 8.26 12.54 -15.03
C VAL A 77 9.29 13.66 -14.97
N ILE A 78 10.55 13.32 -15.18
CA ILE A 78 11.68 14.24 -15.04
C ILE A 78 12.37 14.40 -16.38
N ASP A 79 12.48 15.61 -16.85
CA ASP A 79 13.34 15.98 -17.99
C ASP A 79 14.80 16.04 -17.51
N ASN A 80 15.59 15.07 -17.96
CA ASN A 80 17.01 14.94 -17.64
C ASN A 80 17.90 15.13 -18.88
N ARG A 81 17.40 15.74 -19.94
CA ARG A 81 18.20 16.04 -21.14
C ARG A 81 19.33 16.99 -20.83
N ASN A 82 19.12 17.88 -19.87
CA ASN A 82 20.22 18.63 -19.26
C ASN A 82 20.62 17.97 -17.92
N ILE A 83 21.64 17.11 -17.96
CA ILE A 83 22.09 16.34 -16.78
C ILE A 83 22.53 17.23 -15.60
N ASN A 84 22.95 18.47 -15.85
CA ASN A 84 23.35 19.41 -14.80
C ASN A 84 22.17 20.13 -14.14
N ASN A 85 20.98 20.04 -14.73
CA ASN A 85 19.76 20.69 -14.22
C ASN A 85 18.53 19.88 -14.63
N PRO A 86 18.29 18.68 -14.02
CA PRO A 86 17.08 17.91 -14.26
C PRO A 86 15.86 18.64 -13.72
N VAL A 87 14.73 18.57 -14.43
CA VAL A 87 13.51 19.28 -14.10
C VAL A 87 12.36 18.28 -13.99
N ASN A 88 11.67 18.25 -12.84
CA ASN A 88 10.43 17.49 -12.69
C ASN A 88 9.32 18.23 -13.43
N ILE A 89 8.82 17.64 -14.52
CA ILE A 89 7.88 18.29 -15.47
C ILE A 89 6.43 17.85 -15.27
N GLY A 90 6.17 16.77 -14.54
CA GLY A 90 4.80 16.31 -14.32
C GLY A 90 4.72 15.09 -13.42
N PHE A 91 3.49 14.73 -13.07
CA PHE A 91 3.19 13.57 -12.24
C PHE A 91 1.96 12.82 -12.78
N ILE A 92 2.10 11.52 -12.98
CA ILE A 92 0.98 10.63 -13.30
C ILE A 92 0.40 10.13 -11.98
N ILE A 93 -0.83 10.52 -11.67
CA ILE A 93 -1.58 9.93 -10.55
C ILE A 93 -1.94 8.50 -10.93
N LEU A 94 -1.44 7.53 -10.17
CA LEU A 94 -1.68 6.11 -10.40
C LEU A 94 -1.66 5.36 -9.05
N PRO A 95 -2.80 5.28 -8.36
CA PRO A 95 -2.87 4.60 -7.08
C PRO A 95 -2.44 3.13 -7.20
N GLY A 96 -1.69 2.66 -6.20
CA GLY A 96 -1.17 1.30 -6.16
C GLY A 96 -0.03 1.02 -7.12
N ASN A 97 0.68 2.06 -7.62
CA ASN A 97 1.87 1.88 -8.43
C ASN A 97 3.11 1.56 -7.59
N TYR A 98 3.82 0.50 -7.97
CA TYR A 98 5.07 0.05 -7.36
C TYR A 98 6.16 -0.22 -8.41
N ASP A 99 5.80 -0.70 -9.60
CA ASP A 99 6.75 -1.04 -10.66
C ASP A 99 6.40 -0.38 -11.98
N ILE A 100 7.44 -0.03 -12.74
CA ILE A 100 7.33 0.62 -14.04
C ILE A 100 8.33 0.05 -15.03
N ALA A 101 7.95 0.04 -16.32
CA ALA A 101 8.84 -0.30 -17.42
C ALA A 101 8.49 0.51 -18.66
N THR A 102 9.47 0.83 -19.50
CA THR A 102 9.24 1.50 -20.79
C THR A 102 9.59 0.60 -21.96
N LYS A 103 8.77 0.67 -23.03
CA LYS A 103 9.06 0.03 -24.30
C LYS A 103 8.47 0.85 -25.44
N GLY A 104 9.31 1.24 -26.40
CA GLY A 104 8.86 2.14 -27.46
C GLY A 104 8.34 3.46 -26.89
N ASN A 105 7.19 3.91 -27.31
CA ASN A 105 6.54 5.13 -26.82
C ASN A 105 5.56 4.87 -25.68
N TYR A 106 5.71 3.75 -24.97
CA TYR A 106 4.78 3.37 -23.93
C TYR A 106 5.49 3.16 -22.60
N LEU A 107 4.83 3.61 -21.52
CA LEU A 107 5.15 3.35 -20.13
C LEU A 107 4.12 2.36 -19.59
N TYR A 108 4.61 1.24 -19.10
CA TYR A 108 3.82 0.18 -18.44
C TYR A 108 3.97 0.34 -16.94
N ALA A 109 2.87 0.29 -16.23
CA ALA A 109 2.86 0.48 -14.78
C ALA A 109 1.78 -0.39 -14.14
N ASP A 110 2.06 -0.96 -12.97
CA ASP A 110 1.04 -1.60 -12.16
C ASP A 110 0.13 -0.57 -11.47
N SER A 111 -1.10 -0.96 -11.21
CA SER A 111 -2.07 -0.21 -10.41
C SER A 111 -2.95 -1.21 -9.68
N TYR A 112 -2.53 -1.62 -8.49
CA TYR A 112 -3.15 -2.70 -7.74
C TYR A 112 -3.35 -3.96 -8.59
N LEU A 113 -4.59 -4.19 -9.09
CA LEU A 113 -4.93 -5.41 -9.84
C LEU A 113 -4.59 -5.32 -11.32
N ASP A 114 -4.42 -4.11 -11.84
CA ASP A 114 -4.37 -3.83 -13.27
C ASP A 114 -2.94 -3.52 -13.75
N LEU A 115 -2.68 -3.80 -15.03
CA LEU A 115 -1.54 -3.27 -15.76
C LEU A 115 -2.01 -2.11 -16.64
N VAL A 116 -1.49 -0.91 -16.40
CA VAL A 116 -1.85 0.31 -17.14
C VAL A 116 -0.73 0.65 -18.12
N VAL A 117 -1.11 1.09 -19.31
CA VAL A 117 -0.21 1.51 -20.37
C VAL A 117 -0.45 2.97 -20.71
N PHE A 118 0.56 3.81 -20.55
CA PHE A 118 0.51 5.22 -20.92
C PHE A 118 1.24 5.48 -22.22
N ASP A 119 0.67 6.35 -23.07
CA ASP A 119 1.39 6.91 -24.21
C ASP A 119 2.29 8.05 -23.72
N ILE A 120 3.58 7.87 -23.89
CA ILE A 120 4.64 8.81 -23.53
C ILE A 120 5.33 9.42 -24.74
N SER A 121 4.71 9.38 -25.91
CA SER A 121 5.23 10.02 -27.12
C SER A 121 5.25 11.54 -27.01
N ASN A 122 4.31 12.10 -26.22
CA ASN A 122 4.25 13.51 -25.86
C ASN A 122 4.20 13.66 -24.33
N LEU A 123 5.29 14.08 -23.73
CA LEU A 123 5.42 14.22 -22.27
C LEU A 123 4.77 15.50 -21.71
N THR A 124 4.23 16.38 -22.55
CA THR A 124 3.41 17.50 -22.08
C THR A 124 1.94 17.09 -21.90
N PHE A 125 1.56 15.94 -22.42
CA PHE A 125 0.23 15.37 -22.31
C PHE A 125 0.32 13.85 -22.33
N ILE A 126 0.47 13.24 -21.17
CA ILE A 126 0.49 11.80 -21.00
C ILE A 126 -0.93 11.30 -20.74
N SER A 127 -1.36 10.29 -21.46
CA SER A 127 -2.69 9.71 -21.31
C SER A 127 -2.64 8.19 -21.24
N GLU A 128 -3.60 7.57 -20.57
CA GLU A 128 -3.80 6.14 -20.59
C GLU A 128 -4.15 5.71 -22.02
N ALA A 129 -3.30 4.87 -22.60
CA ALA A 129 -3.49 4.31 -23.94
C ALA A 129 -4.22 2.97 -23.90
N ASN A 130 -3.99 2.19 -22.84
CA ASN A 130 -4.63 0.89 -22.66
C ASN A 130 -4.57 0.46 -21.19
N ARG A 131 -5.43 -0.49 -20.82
CA ARG A 131 -5.44 -1.15 -19.52
C ARG A 131 -5.74 -2.63 -19.70
N VAL A 132 -4.97 -3.47 -19.04
CA VAL A 132 -5.27 -4.90 -18.90
C VAL A 132 -5.73 -5.12 -17.46
N GLU A 133 -7.03 -5.36 -17.33
CA GLU A 133 -7.66 -5.50 -16.04
C GLU A 133 -7.36 -6.86 -15.38
N GLY A 134 -7.20 -6.88 -14.07
CA GLY A 134 -7.09 -8.09 -13.28
C GLY A 134 -5.82 -8.90 -13.47
N VAL A 135 -4.77 -8.36 -14.11
CA VAL A 135 -3.48 -9.08 -14.34
C VAL A 135 -2.90 -9.60 -13.03
N PHE A 136 -3.02 -8.84 -11.96
CA PHE A 136 -2.47 -9.15 -10.63
C PHE A 136 -3.54 -9.62 -9.63
N GLU A 137 -4.78 -9.87 -10.05
CA GLU A 137 -5.90 -10.18 -9.16
C GLU A 137 -5.63 -11.41 -8.28
N ASN A 138 -5.13 -12.49 -8.86
CA ASN A 138 -4.79 -13.71 -8.12
C ASN A 138 -3.73 -13.47 -7.03
N TYR A 139 -2.76 -12.58 -7.28
CA TYR A 139 -1.78 -12.20 -6.26
C TYR A 139 -2.46 -11.51 -5.09
N TYR A 140 -3.31 -10.52 -5.34
CA TYR A 140 -4.00 -9.76 -4.29
C TYR A 140 -5.00 -10.61 -3.51
N ILE A 141 -5.73 -11.53 -4.17
CA ILE A 141 -6.62 -12.51 -3.52
C ILE A 141 -5.81 -13.39 -2.57
N ASN A 142 -4.70 -13.97 -3.03
CA ASN A 142 -3.87 -14.88 -2.23
C ASN A 142 -3.22 -14.20 -1.01
N GLN A 143 -3.00 -12.87 -1.07
CA GLN A 143 -2.50 -12.07 0.05
C GLN A 143 -3.63 -11.56 0.96
N GLY A 144 -4.90 -11.80 0.64
CA GLY A 144 -6.05 -11.26 1.37
C GLY A 144 -6.21 -9.73 1.22
N LEU A 145 -5.64 -9.17 0.16
CA LEU A 145 -5.65 -7.73 -0.12
C LEU A 145 -6.78 -7.32 -1.08
N TYR A 146 -7.54 -8.27 -1.59
CA TYR A 146 -8.69 -8.04 -2.46
C TYR A 146 -9.76 -9.10 -2.26
N SER A 147 -11.03 -8.67 -2.30
CA SER A 147 -12.20 -9.53 -2.50
C SER A 147 -13.22 -8.82 -3.38
N GLU A 148 -14.05 -9.58 -4.11
CA GLU A 148 -15.10 -8.99 -4.95
C GLU A 148 -16.15 -8.22 -4.14
N GLU A 149 -16.41 -8.64 -2.90
CA GLU A 149 -17.41 -8.02 -2.02
C GLU A 149 -16.89 -6.74 -1.36
N LEU A 150 -15.65 -6.74 -0.85
CA LEU A 150 -15.10 -5.64 -0.04
C LEU A 150 -14.24 -4.65 -0.86
N GLY A 151 -13.68 -5.10 -1.98
CA GLY A 151 -12.77 -4.30 -2.80
C GLY A 151 -11.29 -4.54 -2.52
N ILE A 152 -10.46 -3.54 -2.82
CA ILE A 152 -8.99 -3.57 -2.68
C ILE A 152 -8.59 -2.90 -1.37
N VAL A 153 -7.68 -3.51 -0.62
CA VAL A 153 -7.04 -2.88 0.56
C VAL A 153 -6.04 -1.82 0.10
N VAL A 154 -6.21 -0.59 0.55
CA VAL A 154 -5.43 0.59 0.16
C VAL A 154 -4.70 1.20 1.34
#